data_edd5cdc7d0d8b1089894b19da45d4ebb
#
_entry.id   edd5cdc7d0d8b1089894b19da45d4ebb
#
_cell.length_a   1.000
_cell.length_b   1.000
_cell.length_c   1.000
_cell.angle_alpha   90.00
_cell.angle_beta   90.00
_cell.angle_gamma   90.00
#
_symmetry.space_group_name_H-M   'P 1'
#
loop_
_entity.id
_entity.type
_entity.pdbx_description
1 polymer ?
#
loop_
_entity_poly.entity_id
_entity_poly.type
_entity_poly.pdbx_seq_one_letter_code
_entity_poly.pdbx_strand_id
1 'polypeptide(L)'
;DLGGIAKGYGADKAAELLKKKGYEYGYVNLGLSSMALLKRDVSEKGAPDANMWSINMSNPDNPSENYLTGFGKNVGVSTSGTYGNHYFIGKREYSHIIDPQTGEPTQSDVVSVSLWGGEAGYADALSTAICVMGKEKAKVFMDKHLGDYKVAFIVKAEGGMKLVTNMKKGEYILLR
;
A
#
# COMPACT_ATOMS: atom_id res chain seq x y z
N ASP A 1 -14.33 -12.80 -4.23
CA ASP A 1 -13.18 -13.59 -3.81
C ASP A 1 -12.46 -12.91 -2.64
N LEU A 2 -11.39 -13.51 -2.12
CA LEU A 2 -10.61 -12.99 -0.98
C LEU A 2 -9.26 -12.37 -1.41
N GLY A 3 -9.04 -12.15 -2.71
CA GLY A 3 -7.77 -11.70 -3.27
C GLY A 3 -7.27 -10.36 -2.72
N GLY A 4 -8.19 -9.46 -2.37
CA GLY A 4 -7.87 -8.13 -1.82
C GLY A 4 -7.69 -8.08 -0.30
N ILE A 5 -7.71 -9.21 0.43
CA ILE A 5 -7.54 -9.23 1.91
C ILE A 5 -6.72 -10.42 2.41
N ALA A 6 -6.67 -11.52 1.65
CA ALA A 6 -6.13 -12.78 2.14
C ALA A 6 -4.64 -12.72 2.49
N LYS A 7 -3.85 -11.97 1.73
CA LYS A 7 -2.40 -11.82 1.99
C LYS A 7 -2.16 -11.03 3.27
N GLY A 8 -2.84 -9.91 3.43
CA GLY A 8 -2.75 -9.11 4.65
C GLY A 8 -3.17 -9.89 5.88
N TYR A 9 -4.32 -10.56 5.82
CA TYR A 9 -4.81 -11.41 6.91
C TYR A 9 -3.82 -12.54 7.26
N GLY A 10 -3.26 -13.21 6.25
CA GLY A 10 -2.25 -14.24 6.48
C GLY A 10 -0.98 -13.70 7.13
N ALA A 11 -0.54 -12.50 6.72
CA ALA A 11 0.62 -11.83 7.33
C ALA A 11 0.36 -11.50 8.81
N ASP A 12 -0.83 -11.01 9.16
CA ASP A 12 -1.22 -10.73 10.54
C ASP A 12 -1.21 -12.00 11.40
N LYS A 13 -1.81 -13.09 10.91
CA LYS A 13 -1.84 -14.38 11.65
C LYS A 13 -0.45 -14.95 11.88
N ALA A 14 0.44 -14.86 10.90
CA ALA A 14 1.82 -15.27 11.05
C ALA A 14 2.59 -14.38 12.05
N ALA A 15 2.39 -13.05 11.98
CA ALA A 15 3.01 -12.12 12.93
C ALA A 15 2.50 -12.31 14.37
N GLU A 16 1.20 -12.57 14.56
CA GLU A 16 0.62 -12.94 15.86
C GLU A 16 1.30 -14.18 16.45
N LEU A 17 1.51 -15.22 15.63
CA LEU A 17 2.20 -16.45 16.06
C LEU A 17 3.64 -16.17 16.45
N LEU A 18 4.37 -15.37 15.67
CA LEU A 18 5.75 -14.99 16.00
C LEU A 18 5.81 -14.25 17.33
N LYS A 19 4.94 -13.25 17.55
CA LYS A 19 4.84 -12.50 18.81
C LYS A 19 4.55 -13.43 20.00
N LYS A 20 3.61 -14.39 19.87
CA LYS A 20 3.31 -15.40 20.91
C LYS A 20 4.50 -16.30 21.23
N LYS A 21 5.42 -16.49 20.28
CA LYS A 21 6.67 -17.24 20.48
C LYS A 21 7.83 -16.40 21.01
N GLY A 22 7.60 -15.11 21.30
CA GLY A 22 8.60 -14.19 21.87
C GLY A 22 9.47 -13.47 20.83
N TYR A 23 9.17 -13.56 19.56
CA TYR A 23 9.88 -12.78 18.53
C TYR A 23 9.40 -11.34 18.52
N GLU A 24 10.28 -10.39 18.78
CA GLU A 24 9.98 -8.95 18.78
C GLU A 24 10.41 -8.25 17.49
N TYR A 25 11.38 -8.83 16.79
CA TYR A 25 12.03 -8.22 15.61
C TYR A 25 11.77 -9.06 14.37
N GLY A 26 11.53 -8.39 13.24
CA GLY A 26 11.30 -9.03 11.95
C GLY A 26 10.08 -8.48 11.22
N TYR A 27 9.67 -9.18 10.19
CA TYR A 27 8.45 -8.91 9.45
C TYR A 27 7.95 -10.18 8.77
N VAL A 28 6.69 -10.20 8.45
CA VAL A 28 6.08 -11.20 7.56
C VAL A 28 5.71 -10.52 6.26
N ASN A 29 6.14 -11.07 5.13
CA ASN A 29 5.87 -10.54 3.80
C ASN A 29 5.18 -11.60 2.94
N LEU A 30 3.98 -11.32 2.46
CA LEU A 30 3.23 -12.20 1.58
C LEU A 30 3.06 -11.56 0.20
N GLY A 31 3.80 -12.11 -0.78
CA GLY A 31 3.70 -11.73 -2.18
C GLY A 31 4.14 -10.30 -2.49
N LEU A 32 5.06 -9.73 -1.70
CA LEU A 32 5.62 -8.37 -1.85
C LEU A 32 4.59 -7.22 -1.75
N SER A 33 3.31 -7.53 -1.61
CA SER A 33 2.25 -6.52 -1.56
C SER A 33 1.66 -6.31 -0.17
N SER A 34 1.72 -7.30 0.73
CA SER A 34 1.13 -7.20 2.07
C SER A 34 2.11 -7.70 3.11
N MET A 35 2.35 -6.89 4.14
CA MET A 35 3.35 -7.13 5.16
C MET A 35 2.78 -6.84 6.55
N ALA A 36 3.17 -7.65 7.54
CA ALA A 36 3.02 -7.34 8.95
C ALA A 36 4.40 -7.07 9.56
N LEU A 37 4.64 -5.85 9.97
CA LEU A 37 5.92 -5.39 10.50
C LEU A 37 5.94 -5.53 12.03
N LEU A 38 7.00 -6.15 12.56
CA LEU A 38 7.41 -6.02 13.95
C LEU A 38 8.41 -4.87 14.08
N LYS A 39 9.19 -4.84 15.14
CA LYS A 39 10.32 -3.91 15.26
C LYS A 39 11.46 -4.34 14.33
N ARG A 40 12.31 -3.41 13.96
CA ARG A 40 13.63 -3.67 13.41
C ARG A 40 14.67 -3.60 14.52
N ASP A 41 15.69 -4.44 14.51
CA ASP A 41 16.74 -4.48 15.53
C ASP A 41 17.77 -3.35 15.41
N VAL A 42 17.83 -2.72 14.23
CA VAL A 42 18.72 -1.58 13.93
C VAL A 42 17.91 -0.39 13.42
N SER A 43 18.43 0.82 13.59
CA SER A 43 17.82 2.03 13.05
C SER A 43 18.08 2.16 11.55
N GLU A 44 17.06 2.55 10.81
CA GLU A 44 17.15 2.83 9.37
C GLU A 44 17.53 4.29 9.13
N LYS A 45 18.49 4.53 8.23
CA LYS A 45 18.88 5.89 7.85
C LYS A 45 17.69 6.64 7.22
N GLY A 46 17.37 7.81 7.77
CA GLY A 46 16.25 8.64 7.32
C GLY A 46 14.90 8.26 7.90
N ALA A 47 14.80 7.19 8.69
CA ALA A 47 13.58 6.88 9.42
C ALA A 47 13.31 7.93 10.52
N PRO A 48 12.03 8.34 10.72
CA PRO A 48 11.66 9.36 11.70
C PRO A 48 11.82 8.89 13.14
N ASP A 49 11.95 7.59 13.39
CA ASP A 49 12.10 6.98 14.70
C ASP A 49 12.95 5.71 14.61
N ALA A 50 13.48 5.25 15.75
CA ALA A 50 14.26 4.03 15.83
C ALA A 50 13.41 2.77 15.57
N ASN A 51 14.08 1.71 15.15
CA ASN A 51 13.48 0.38 14.95
C ASN A 51 12.35 0.33 13.89
N MET A 52 12.31 1.29 12.97
CA MET A 52 11.38 1.28 11.83
C MET A 52 11.98 0.57 10.62
N TRP A 53 11.11 -0.07 9.86
CA TRP A 53 11.39 -0.61 8.54
C TRP A 53 11.12 0.46 7.47
N SER A 54 11.98 0.53 6.46
CA SER A 54 11.72 1.27 5.22
C SER A 54 10.98 0.36 4.22
N ILE A 55 9.86 0.84 3.73
CA ILE A 55 9.04 0.12 2.76
C ILE A 55 8.88 0.99 1.53
N ASN A 56 9.31 0.46 0.39
CA ASN A 56 9.28 1.17 -0.87
C ASN A 56 7.96 0.96 -1.61
N MET A 57 7.44 2.03 -2.16
CA MET A 57 6.36 2.04 -3.15
C MET A 57 7.00 2.20 -4.53
N SER A 58 6.82 1.22 -5.40
CA SER A 58 7.40 1.24 -6.74
C SER A 58 6.81 2.37 -7.60
N ASN A 59 7.59 2.84 -8.55
CA ASN A 59 7.13 3.79 -9.55
C ASN A 59 6.25 3.07 -10.59
N PRO A 60 4.98 3.45 -10.77
CA PRO A 60 4.10 2.79 -11.74
C PRO A 60 4.58 2.89 -13.19
N ASP A 61 5.29 3.97 -13.56
CA ASP A 61 5.84 4.15 -14.92
C ASP A 61 7.13 3.34 -15.13
N ASN A 62 7.88 3.04 -14.05
CA ASN A 62 9.09 2.23 -14.09
C ASN A 62 9.18 1.38 -12.80
N PRO A 63 8.58 0.18 -12.75
CA PRO A 63 8.53 -0.64 -11.54
C PRO A 63 9.90 -1.10 -10.99
N SER A 64 10.98 -0.95 -11.74
CA SER A 64 12.35 -1.17 -11.25
C SER A 64 12.88 -0.04 -10.37
N GLU A 65 12.20 1.09 -10.34
CA GLU A 65 12.53 2.25 -9.51
C GLU A 65 11.50 2.42 -8.38
N ASN A 66 11.92 3.07 -7.33
CA ASN A 66 11.03 3.42 -6.23
C ASN A 66 10.52 4.85 -6.41
N TYR A 67 9.26 5.06 -6.15
CA TYR A 67 8.62 6.38 -6.18
C TYR A 67 8.72 7.07 -4.81
N LEU A 68 8.50 6.30 -3.74
CA LEU A 68 8.44 6.77 -2.37
C LEU A 68 8.91 5.68 -1.41
N THR A 69 9.57 6.07 -0.31
CA THR A 69 9.82 5.22 0.84
C THR A 69 9.00 5.71 2.02
N GLY A 70 8.15 4.86 2.57
CA GLY A 70 7.47 5.06 3.85
C GLY A 70 8.14 4.26 4.97
N PHE A 71 7.82 4.59 6.22
CA PHE A 71 8.40 3.95 7.40
C PHE A 71 7.34 3.39 8.33
N GLY A 72 7.59 2.21 8.92
CA GLY A 72 6.67 1.57 9.86
C GLY A 72 7.36 0.61 10.83
N LYS A 73 6.76 0.46 12.01
CA LYS A 73 7.06 -0.58 13.01
C LYS A 73 5.79 -1.00 13.72
N ASN A 74 5.62 -2.28 14.00
CA ASN A 74 4.44 -2.83 14.66
C ASN A 74 3.12 -2.48 13.94
N VAL A 75 3.13 -2.44 12.62
CA VAL A 75 1.98 -2.10 11.78
C VAL A 75 1.86 -3.02 10.59
N GLY A 76 0.66 -3.10 10.03
CA GLY A 76 0.43 -3.66 8.71
C GLY A 76 0.83 -2.68 7.62
N VAL A 77 1.27 -3.21 6.49
CA VAL A 77 1.51 -2.44 5.26
C VAL A 77 0.91 -3.21 4.10
N SER A 78 0.21 -2.53 3.22
CA SER A 78 -0.19 -3.14 1.95
C SER A 78 -0.12 -2.14 0.80
N THR A 79 0.22 -2.66 -0.36
CA THR A 79 0.24 -1.92 -1.63
C THR A 79 -0.61 -2.64 -2.67
N SER A 80 -1.58 -1.92 -3.22
CA SER A 80 -2.37 -2.34 -4.39
C SER A 80 -2.04 -1.44 -5.57
N GLY A 81 -2.06 -2.00 -6.78
CA GLY A 81 -1.80 -1.21 -7.99
C GLY A 81 -2.42 -1.84 -9.23
N THR A 82 -2.82 -1.02 -10.18
CA THR A 82 -3.44 -1.44 -11.44
C THR A 82 -2.39 -1.83 -12.50
N TYR A 83 -1.14 -1.44 -12.30
CA TYR A 83 -0.03 -1.61 -13.26
C TYR A 83 0.67 -2.99 -13.20
N GLY A 84 0.48 -3.77 -12.12
CA GLY A 84 1.18 -5.05 -11.94
C GLY A 84 0.61 -6.16 -12.83
N ASN A 85 -0.65 -6.51 -12.61
CA ASN A 85 -1.37 -7.55 -13.35
C ASN A 85 -2.44 -6.89 -14.23
N HIS A 86 -2.12 -6.67 -15.49
CA HIS A 86 -3.01 -6.08 -16.48
C HIS A 86 -2.84 -6.77 -17.83
N TYR A 87 -3.81 -6.63 -18.70
CA TYR A 87 -3.76 -7.11 -20.08
C TYR A 87 -4.42 -6.10 -21.01
N PHE A 88 -4.11 -6.21 -22.30
CA PHE A 88 -4.66 -5.32 -23.32
C PHE A 88 -5.62 -6.08 -24.24
N ILE A 89 -6.77 -5.48 -24.54
CA ILE A 89 -7.64 -5.89 -25.62
C ILE A 89 -7.70 -4.71 -26.60
N GLY A 90 -7.07 -4.86 -27.74
CA GLY A 90 -6.85 -3.74 -28.65
C GLY A 90 -5.97 -2.65 -28.00
N LYS A 91 -6.52 -1.43 -27.86
CA LYS A 91 -5.83 -0.30 -27.22
C LYS A 91 -6.26 -0.08 -25.76
N ARG A 92 -7.20 -0.88 -25.26
CA ARG A 92 -7.75 -0.71 -23.91
C ARG A 92 -7.01 -1.60 -22.91
N GLU A 93 -6.54 -1.00 -21.83
CA GLU A 93 -5.93 -1.69 -20.69
C GLU A 93 -7.00 -2.16 -19.70
N TYR A 94 -6.83 -3.38 -19.18
CA TYR A 94 -7.71 -4.00 -18.21
C TYR A 94 -6.88 -4.44 -17.00
N SER A 95 -7.20 -3.88 -15.85
CA SER A 95 -6.61 -4.26 -14.57
C SER A 95 -7.29 -5.52 -14.02
N HIS A 96 -6.57 -6.25 -13.16
CA HIS A 96 -7.15 -7.36 -12.37
C HIS A 96 -8.07 -6.88 -11.23
N ILE A 97 -8.07 -5.58 -10.91
CA ILE A 97 -8.92 -5.00 -9.86
C ILE A 97 -10.29 -4.71 -10.46
N ILE A 98 -11.31 -5.37 -9.92
CA ILE A 98 -12.70 -5.26 -10.40
C ILE A 98 -13.47 -4.26 -9.55
N ASP A 99 -14.21 -3.38 -10.20
CA ASP A 99 -15.20 -2.51 -9.55
C ASP A 99 -16.46 -3.35 -9.21
N PRO A 100 -16.80 -3.53 -7.92
CA PRO A 100 -17.94 -4.37 -7.52
C PRO A 100 -19.29 -3.80 -7.93
N GLN A 101 -19.39 -2.53 -8.29
CA GLN A 101 -20.64 -1.91 -8.76
C GLN A 101 -20.94 -2.24 -10.22
N THR A 102 -19.91 -2.39 -11.03
CA THR A 102 -20.06 -2.64 -12.48
C THR A 102 -19.75 -4.08 -12.87
N GLY A 103 -18.95 -4.80 -12.06
CA GLY A 103 -18.41 -6.11 -12.40
C GLY A 103 -17.27 -6.06 -13.42
N GLU A 104 -16.82 -4.86 -13.80
CA GLU A 104 -15.78 -4.62 -14.79
C GLU A 104 -14.45 -4.22 -14.14
N PRO A 105 -13.31 -4.41 -14.81
CA PRO A 105 -12.02 -3.85 -14.36
C PRO A 105 -12.11 -2.35 -14.14
N THR A 106 -11.59 -1.89 -12.99
CA THR A 106 -11.61 -0.47 -12.63
C THR A 106 -10.96 0.41 -13.70
N GLN A 107 -11.57 1.55 -13.98
CA GLN A 107 -11.07 2.59 -14.87
C GLN A 107 -10.68 3.86 -14.07
N SER A 108 -10.38 3.70 -12.81
CA SER A 108 -9.99 4.77 -11.91
C SER A 108 -8.67 5.42 -12.34
N ASP A 109 -8.50 6.69 -11.99
CA ASP A 109 -7.24 7.42 -12.16
C ASP A 109 -6.18 7.07 -11.13
N VAL A 110 -6.53 6.29 -10.09
CA VAL A 110 -5.61 5.80 -9.06
C VAL A 110 -4.88 4.58 -9.57
N VAL A 111 -3.55 4.67 -9.70
CA VAL A 111 -2.72 3.60 -10.27
C VAL A 111 -1.95 2.79 -9.23
N SER A 112 -1.67 3.35 -8.07
CA SER A 112 -0.98 2.66 -6.98
C SER A 112 -1.40 3.25 -5.64
N VAL A 113 -1.56 2.40 -4.62
CA VAL A 113 -1.95 2.80 -3.26
C VAL A 113 -1.13 2.01 -2.27
N SER A 114 -0.49 2.70 -1.33
CA SER A 114 0.16 2.07 -0.17
C SER A 114 -0.42 2.62 1.13
N LEU A 115 -0.68 1.74 2.08
CA LEU A 115 -1.11 2.07 3.44
C LEU A 115 -0.12 1.49 4.45
N TRP A 116 0.16 2.28 5.49
CA TRP A 116 0.91 1.89 6.69
C TRP A 116 0.07 2.19 7.92
N GLY A 117 -0.25 1.19 8.71
CA GLY A 117 -1.07 1.34 9.92
C GLY A 117 -1.87 0.08 10.24
N GLY A 118 -2.38 -0.03 11.46
CA GLY A 118 -3.26 -1.09 11.89
C GLY A 118 -2.80 -2.50 11.54
N GLU A 119 -3.74 -3.35 11.17
CA GLU A 119 -3.52 -4.71 10.70
C GLU A 119 -3.29 -4.74 9.17
N ALA A 120 -2.44 -5.66 8.71
CA ALA A 120 -2.13 -5.82 7.30
C ALA A 120 -3.35 -6.25 6.46
N GLY A 121 -4.27 -7.02 7.04
CA GLY A 121 -5.51 -7.42 6.39
C GLY A 121 -6.40 -6.22 6.05
N TYR A 122 -6.55 -5.29 6.97
CA TYR A 122 -7.28 -4.05 6.70
C TYR A 122 -6.54 -3.17 5.70
N ALA A 123 -5.22 -3.03 5.82
CA ALA A 123 -4.43 -2.28 4.84
C ALA A 123 -4.57 -2.87 3.42
N ASP A 124 -4.61 -4.21 3.28
CA ASP A 124 -4.79 -4.92 2.01
C ASP A 124 -6.17 -4.61 1.39
N ALA A 125 -7.24 -4.74 2.18
CA ALA A 125 -8.60 -4.43 1.72
C ALA A 125 -8.77 -2.95 1.35
N LEU A 126 -8.27 -2.04 2.19
CA LEU A 126 -8.38 -0.59 1.99
C LEU A 126 -7.58 -0.10 0.78
N SER A 127 -6.37 -0.62 0.55
CA SER A 127 -5.58 -0.25 -0.63
C SER A 127 -6.30 -0.62 -1.93
N THR A 128 -6.91 -1.80 -1.98
CA THR A 128 -7.70 -2.24 -3.12
C THR A 128 -8.96 -1.38 -3.31
N ALA A 129 -9.67 -1.06 -2.22
CA ALA A 129 -10.85 -0.21 -2.28
C ALA A 129 -10.53 1.20 -2.81
N ILE A 130 -9.42 1.80 -2.37
CA ILE A 130 -8.97 3.11 -2.86
C ILE A 130 -8.64 3.07 -4.36
N CYS A 131 -8.03 2.00 -4.86
CA CYS A 131 -7.81 1.83 -6.31
C CYS A 131 -9.13 1.90 -7.11
N VAL A 132 -10.23 1.40 -6.56
CA VAL A 132 -11.54 1.43 -7.23
C VAL A 132 -12.23 2.79 -7.12
N MET A 133 -12.10 3.46 -5.96
CA MET A 133 -12.82 4.72 -5.67
C MET A 133 -12.48 5.88 -6.60
N GLY A 134 -11.26 5.93 -7.15
CA GLY A 134 -10.72 7.10 -7.84
C GLY A 134 -10.34 8.23 -6.88
N LYS A 135 -9.53 9.16 -7.36
CA LYS A 135 -8.86 10.19 -6.57
C LYS A 135 -9.80 10.98 -5.66
N GLU A 136 -10.89 11.50 -6.19
CA GLU A 136 -11.75 12.43 -5.43
C GLU A 136 -12.46 11.73 -4.27
N LYS A 137 -13.05 10.54 -4.52
CA LYS A 137 -13.69 9.74 -3.47
C LYS A 137 -12.65 9.21 -2.47
N ALA A 138 -11.50 8.73 -2.96
CA ALA A 138 -10.41 8.24 -2.14
C ALA A 138 -9.90 9.29 -1.16
N LYS A 139 -9.73 10.55 -1.62
CA LYS A 139 -9.32 11.66 -0.75
C LYS A 139 -10.33 11.94 0.36
N VAL A 140 -11.62 12.03 0.03
CA VAL A 140 -12.68 12.21 1.03
C VAL A 140 -12.73 11.05 2.02
N PHE A 141 -12.58 9.83 1.54
CA PHE A 141 -12.56 8.63 2.38
C PHE A 141 -11.34 8.61 3.31
N MET A 142 -10.16 8.93 2.80
CA MET A 142 -8.92 9.05 3.57
C MET A 142 -9.07 10.07 4.70
N ASP A 143 -9.56 11.26 4.40
CA ASP A 143 -9.70 12.35 5.37
C ASP A 143 -10.71 12.03 6.49
N LYS A 144 -11.75 11.24 6.18
CA LYS A 144 -12.81 10.90 7.14
C LYS A 144 -12.53 9.64 7.95
N HIS A 145 -11.86 8.66 7.39
CA HIS A 145 -11.84 7.29 7.92
C HIS A 145 -10.45 6.71 8.15
N LEU A 146 -9.39 7.31 7.62
CA LEU A 146 -8.04 6.76 7.64
C LEU A 146 -7.05 7.61 8.47
N GLY A 147 -7.53 8.32 9.50
CA GLY A 147 -6.67 9.13 10.37
C GLY A 147 -5.57 8.34 11.08
N ASP A 148 -5.81 7.06 11.38
CA ASP A 148 -4.85 6.16 12.03
C ASP A 148 -3.91 5.46 11.03
N TYR A 149 -4.15 5.65 9.72
CA TYR A 149 -3.31 5.11 8.65
C TYR A 149 -2.52 6.23 7.97
N LYS A 150 -1.26 5.94 7.69
CA LYS A 150 -0.48 6.70 6.72
C LYS A 150 -0.81 6.15 5.33
N VAL A 151 -1.23 7.03 4.44
CA VAL A 151 -1.71 6.67 3.12
C VAL A 151 -0.93 7.45 2.08
N ALA A 152 -0.47 6.76 1.05
CA ALA A 152 0.07 7.35 -0.16
C ALA A 152 -0.57 6.69 -1.36
N PHE A 153 -1.10 7.48 -2.30
CA PHE A 153 -1.54 6.93 -3.57
C PHE A 153 -1.11 7.82 -4.74
N ILE A 154 -0.84 7.17 -5.85
CA ILE A 154 -0.37 7.78 -7.08
C ILE A 154 -1.54 7.81 -8.05
N VAL A 155 -1.77 8.97 -8.64
CA VAL A 155 -2.81 9.19 -9.65
C VAL A 155 -2.20 9.57 -10.99
N LYS A 156 -2.82 9.10 -12.06
CA LYS A 156 -2.55 9.52 -13.43
C LYS A 156 -3.22 10.87 -13.68
N ALA A 157 -2.46 11.88 -14.07
CA ALA A 157 -2.94 13.24 -14.31
C ALA A 157 -2.29 13.84 -15.55
N GLU A 158 -2.83 14.97 -16.03
CA GLU A 158 -2.14 15.74 -17.07
C GLU A 158 -0.74 16.13 -16.60
N GLY A 159 0.27 15.81 -17.40
CA GLY A 159 1.68 16.06 -17.09
C GLY A 159 2.35 14.97 -16.23
N GLY A 160 1.73 13.79 -16.05
CA GLY A 160 2.34 12.61 -15.45
C GLY A 160 1.73 12.19 -14.10
N MET A 161 2.47 11.41 -13.35
CA MET A 161 2.02 10.86 -12.07
C MET A 161 2.09 11.89 -10.95
N LYS A 162 1.06 11.94 -10.11
CA LYS A 162 0.97 12.83 -8.93
C LYS A 162 0.72 12.03 -7.66
N LEU A 163 1.45 12.39 -6.60
CA LEU A 163 1.26 11.83 -5.27
C LEU A 163 0.13 12.55 -4.53
N VAL A 164 -0.72 11.78 -3.88
CA VAL A 164 -1.70 12.21 -2.87
C VAL A 164 -1.38 11.47 -1.58
N THR A 165 -1.24 12.18 -0.46
CA THR A 165 -0.89 11.56 0.83
C THR A 165 -1.38 12.39 2.00
N ASN A 166 -1.68 11.73 3.13
CA ASN A 166 -1.90 12.36 4.43
C ASN A 166 -0.65 12.38 5.31
N MET A 167 0.47 11.81 4.82
CA MET A 167 1.74 11.81 5.56
C MET A 167 2.36 13.21 5.60
N LYS A 168 2.97 13.54 6.74
CA LYS A 168 3.70 14.80 6.93
C LYS A 168 5.12 14.69 6.36
N LYS A 169 5.74 15.85 6.09
CA LYS A 169 7.15 15.92 5.69
C LYS A 169 8.02 15.28 6.78
N GLY A 170 8.91 14.38 6.39
CA GLY A 170 9.75 13.58 7.29
C GLY A 170 9.20 12.18 7.63
N GLU A 171 7.93 11.91 7.34
CA GLU A 171 7.36 10.57 7.49
C GLU A 171 7.55 9.69 6.24
N TYR A 172 8.05 10.28 5.16
CA TYR A 172 8.39 9.59 3.91
C TYR A 172 9.54 10.29 3.19
N ILE A 173 10.18 9.57 2.27
CA ILE A 173 11.19 10.08 1.34
C ILE A 173 10.63 9.93 -0.08
N LEU A 174 10.57 11.02 -0.83
CA LEU A 174 10.19 11.01 -2.23
C LEU A 174 11.45 10.79 -3.08
N LEU A 175 11.42 9.81 -3.99
CA LEU A 175 12.61 9.32 -4.73
C LEU A 175 12.60 9.66 -6.23
N ARG A 176 11.63 10.44 -6.71
CA ARG A 176 11.55 10.87 -8.12
C ARG A 176 12.52 12.00 -8.46
#